data_b17d0f81995621b90f8fd847d3ee9249
#
_entry.id   b17d0f81995621b90f8fd847d3ee9249
#
_cell.length_a   1.000
_cell.length_b   1.000
_cell.length_c   1.000
_cell.angle_alpha   90.00
_cell.angle_beta   90.00
_cell.angle_gamma   90.00
#
_symmetry.space_group_name_H-M   'P 1'
#
loop_
_entity.id
_entity.type
_entity.pdbx_description
1 polymer ?
#
loop_
_entity_poly.entity_id
_entity_poly.type
_entity_poly.pdbx_seq_one_letter_code
_entity_poly.pdbx_strand_id
1 'polypeptide(L)'
;LHSFPTRRSSDLAHPHDGAGQGLIKKIVEISRRPEFLGKIIFLENYDMQLARRLVSGVDIWMNTPTRPLEASGTSGEKALMNGVVNFSVLDGWWLEGYREGAGWALTEKRTYQNQDHQDQLDAATIYSILENEILPLYYARNRKGYSEGWVKTIKNSIAQVAPHYTMKRQLDDYYAKFYTKEAKRFKELVANNYAKA
;
A
#
# COMPACT_ATOMS: atom_id res chain seq x y z
N LEU A 1 -0.91 -18.05 -19.68
CA LEU A 1 0.31 -17.52 -19.06
C LEU A 1 -0.11 -16.49 -18.03
N HIS A 2 -0.19 -16.92 -16.76
CA HIS A 2 -0.46 -16.00 -15.69
C HIS A 2 0.87 -15.37 -15.29
N SER A 3 1.05 -14.11 -15.66
CA SER A 3 2.18 -13.33 -15.19
C SER A 3 2.07 -13.17 -13.68
N PHE A 4 3.08 -13.58 -12.95
CA PHE A 4 3.27 -13.13 -11.56
C PHE A 4 3.23 -11.61 -11.53
N PRO A 5 2.70 -11.04 -10.45
CA PRO A 5 2.64 -9.60 -10.31
C PRO A 5 4.04 -9.02 -10.51
N THR A 6 4.14 -8.15 -11.44
CA THR A 6 5.34 -7.38 -11.69
C THR A 6 5.72 -6.66 -10.43
N ARG A 7 6.84 -7.05 -9.84
CA ARG A 7 7.34 -6.33 -8.69
C ARG A 7 7.80 -4.96 -9.16
N ARG A 8 7.10 -3.97 -8.71
CA ARG A 8 7.44 -2.61 -8.95
C ARG A 8 8.36 -2.11 -7.84
N SER A 9 9.52 -1.58 -8.20
CA SER A 9 10.12 -0.53 -7.41
C SER A 9 9.70 0.80 -8.02
N SER A 10 9.13 1.67 -7.25
CA SER A 10 8.95 3.04 -7.66
C SER A 10 10.29 3.74 -7.48
N ASP A 11 10.77 4.26 -8.32
CA ASP A 11 11.21 4.60 -9.31
C ASP A 11 11.87 5.91 -9.49
N LEU A 12 11.88 6.73 -8.52
CA LEU A 12 12.51 8.02 -8.53
C LEU A 12 13.37 8.16 -7.27
N ALA A 13 14.58 7.62 -7.30
CA ALA A 13 15.58 8.03 -6.35
C ALA A 13 15.95 9.48 -6.62
N HIS A 14 15.97 10.31 -5.59
CA HIS A 14 16.45 11.69 -5.71
C HIS A 14 17.88 11.69 -6.31
N PRO A 15 18.26 12.67 -7.14
CA PRO A 15 19.60 12.74 -7.74
C PRO A 15 20.76 12.65 -6.74
N HIS A 16 20.54 13.01 -5.48
CA HIS A 16 21.52 12.92 -4.41
C HIS A 16 21.37 11.67 -3.52
N ASP A 17 20.39 10.79 -3.81
CA ASP A 17 20.21 9.52 -3.10
C ASP A 17 20.99 8.39 -3.78
N GLY A 18 22.27 8.29 -3.48
CA GLY A 18 23.14 7.25 -4.02
C GLY A 18 22.75 5.84 -3.60
N ALA A 19 22.16 5.67 -2.41
CA ALA A 19 21.71 4.37 -1.91
C ALA A 19 20.48 3.88 -2.70
N GLY A 20 19.49 4.75 -2.91
CA GLY A 20 18.31 4.45 -3.72
C GLY A 20 18.67 4.16 -5.18
N GLN A 21 19.58 4.94 -5.78
CA GLN A 21 20.08 4.68 -7.13
C GLN A 21 20.80 3.34 -7.23
N GLY A 22 21.62 2.98 -6.23
CA GLY A 22 22.29 1.69 -6.15
C GLY A 22 21.31 0.51 -6.08
N LEU A 23 20.20 0.66 -5.34
CA LEU A 23 19.14 -0.34 -5.26
C LEU A 23 18.43 -0.50 -6.61
N ILE A 24 18.08 0.59 -7.30
CA ILE A 24 17.49 0.56 -8.64
C ILE A 24 18.41 -0.20 -9.61
N LYS A 25 19.70 0.15 -9.63
CA LYS A 25 20.70 -0.54 -10.46
C LYS A 25 20.70 -2.04 -10.20
N LYS A 26 20.74 -2.45 -8.94
CA LYS A 26 20.71 -3.87 -8.54
C LYS A 26 19.43 -4.58 -9.02
N ILE A 27 18.27 -3.95 -8.92
CA ILE A 27 17.00 -4.51 -9.39
C ILE A 27 17.03 -4.70 -10.91
N VAL A 28 17.50 -3.69 -11.66
CA VAL A 28 17.63 -3.78 -13.13
C VAL A 28 18.61 -4.88 -13.54
N GLU A 29 19.74 -5.01 -12.85
CA GLU A 29 20.71 -6.10 -13.09
C GLU A 29 20.10 -7.49 -12.84
N ILE A 30 19.33 -7.65 -11.76
CA ILE A 30 18.64 -8.92 -11.45
C ILE A 30 17.57 -9.22 -12.50
N SER A 31 16.78 -8.23 -12.92
CA SER A 31 15.70 -8.41 -13.89
C SER A 31 16.19 -8.91 -15.27
N ARG A 32 17.48 -8.65 -15.57
CA ARG A 32 18.12 -9.07 -16.83
C ARG A 32 18.72 -10.49 -16.80
N ARG A 33 18.76 -11.11 -15.63
CA ARG A 33 19.28 -12.49 -15.51
C ARG A 33 18.29 -13.47 -16.19
N PRO A 34 18.79 -14.55 -16.85
CA PRO A 34 17.95 -15.49 -17.58
C PRO A 34 16.80 -16.06 -16.75
N GLU A 35 17.04 -16.37 -15.49
CA GLU A 35 16.06 -16.94 -14.55
C GLU A 35 14.92 -15.97 -14.20
N PHE A 36 15.15 -14.66 -14.33
CA PHE A 36 14.19 -13.59 -13.98
C PHE A 36 13.64 -12.82 -15.17
N LEU A 37 14.14 -13.13 -16.36
CA LEU A 37 13.70 -12.45 -17.59
C LEU A 37 12.18 -12.63 -17.79
N GLY A 38 11.45 -11.52 -17.93
CA GLY A 38 10.00 -11.50 -18.05
C GLY A 38 9.23 -11.78 -16.75
N LYS A 39 9.93 -12.07 -15.64
CA LYS A 39 9.32 -12.28 -14.30
C LYS A 39 9.49 -11.06 -13.41
N ILE A 40 10.63 -10.36 -13.52
CA ILE A 40 10.88 -9.10 -12.85
C ILE A 40 10.99 -8.04 -13.92
N ILE A 41 10.11 -7.03 -13.87
CA ILE A 41 10.09 -5.94 -14.83
C ILE A 41 10.24 -4.63 -14.06
N PHE A 42 11.29 -3.90 -14.39
CA PHE A 42 11.48 -2.54 -13.93
C PHE A 42 10.75 -1.59 -14.89
N LEU A 43 9.87 -0.75 -14.34
CA LEU A 43 9.11 0.21 -15.15
C LEU A 43 9.70 1.60 -14.93
N GLU A 44 10.22 2.16 -16.00
CA GLU A 44 10.78 3.51 -16.03
C GLU A 44 9.68 4.56 -16.21
N ASN A 45 10.01 5.81 -15.91
CA ASN A 45 9.16 6.97 -16.14
C ASN A 45 7.77 6.85 -15.50
N TYR A 46 7.76 6.54 -14.21
CA TYR A 46 6.52 6.43 -13.47
C TYR A 46 5.74 7.74 -13.44
N ASP A 47 4.68 7.79 -14.22
CA ASP A 47 3.76 8.91 -14.34
C ASP A 47 2.33 8.53 -13.90
N MET A 48 1.41 9.48 -13.95
CA MET A 48 0.01 9.23 -13.56
C MET A 48 -0.70 8.22 -14.47
N GLN A 49 -0.32 8.09 -15.74
CA GLN A 49 -0.94 7.13 -16.66
C GLN A 49 -0.50 5.71 -16.31
N LEU A 50 0.80 5.52 -16.07
CA LEU A 50 1.35 4.25 -15.63
C LEU A 50 0.81 3.87 -14.25
N ALA A 51 0.77 4.83 -13.31
CA ALA A 51 0.20 4.62 -11.98
C ALA A 51 -1.24 4.12 -12.04
N ARG A 52 -2.09 4.76 -12.86
CA ARG A 52 -3.50 4.36 -13.01
C ARG A 52 -3.63 2.90 -13.49
N ARG A 53 -2.80 2.48 -14.44
CA ARG A 53 -2.80 1.10 -14.94
C ARG A 53 -2.33 0.11 -13.88
N LEU A 54 -1.30 0.47 -13.11
CA LEU A 54 -0.74 -0.40 -12.07
C LEU A 54 -1.71 -0.60 -10.91
N VAL A 55 -2.27 0.48 -10.35
CA VAL A 55 -3.19 0.37 -9.20
C VAL A 55 -4.50 -0.35 -9.52
N SER A 56 -4.83 -0.54 -10.81
CA SER A 56 -6.03 -1.26 -11.24
C SER A 56 -5.75 -2.58 -11.97
N GLY A 57 -4.49 -2.85 -12.32
CA GLY A 57 -4.13 -3.97 -13.19
C GLY A 57 -3.29 -5.06 -12.55
N VAL A 58 -2.92 -4.93 -11.29
CA VAL A 58 -2.17 -5.95 -10.55
C VAL A 58 -3.08 -6.70 -9.58
N ASP A 59 -2.69 -7.90 -9.17
CA ASP A 59 -3.45 -8.69 -8.20
C ASP A 59 -3.11 -8.30 -6.76
N ILE A 60 -1.84 -7.97 -6.51
CA ILE A 60 -1.33 -7.61 -5.20
C ILE A 60 -0.58 -6.29 -5.30
N TRP A 61 -0.82 -5.43 -4.34
CA TRP A 61 -0.04 -4.23 -4.08
C TRP A 61 0.84 -4.47 -2.86
N MET A 62 2.13 -4.70 -3.11
CA MET A 62 3.08 -4.92 -2.02
C MET A 62 3.82 -3.64 -1.69
N ASN A 63 3.83 -3.27 -0.41
CA ASN A 63 4.54 -2.11 0.11
C ASN A 63 5.36 -2.49 1.35
N THR A 64 6.65 -2.24 1.31
CA THR A 64 7.59 -2.68 2.36
C THR A 64 8.42 -1.51 2.90
N PRO A 65 7.78 -0.52 3.54
CA PRO A 65 8.50 0.59 4.14
C PRO A 65 9.32 0.12 5.35
N THR A 66 10.38 0.86 5.64
CA THR A 66 11.09 0.74 6.92
C THR A 66 10.28 1.41 8.01
N ARG A 67 9.83 0.65 9.01
CA ARG A 67 9.10 1.19 10.16
C ARG A 67 9.98 2.06 11.05
N PRO A 68 9.46 3.16 11.60
CA PRO A 68 8.12 3.77 11.44
C PRO A 68 8.17 4.98 10.48
N LEU A 69 8.80 4.84 9.32
CA LEU A 69 9.15 5.97 8.44
C LEU A 69 8.11 6.26 7.36
N GLU A 70 7.09 5.39 7.17
CA GLU A 70 6.03 5.62 6.19
C GLU A 70 4.98 6.58 6.75
N ALA A 71 4.81 7.72 6.10
CA ALA A 71 3.85 8.73 6.56
C ALA A 71 2.40 8.35 6.27
N SER A 72 2.10 7.81 5.10
CA SER A 72 0.75 7.40 4.70
C SER A 72 0.77 6.23 3.73
N GLY A 73 1.37 6.35 2.52
CA GLY A 73 1.39 5.29 1.51
C GLY A 73 0.09 5.20 0.70
N THR A 74 -0.44 6.34 0.25
CA THR A 74 -1.75 6.45 -0.46
C THR A 74 -1.87 5.60 -1.72
N SER A 75 -0.78 5.08 -2.27
CA SER A 75 -0.81 4.16 -3.42
C SER A 75 -1.55 2.86 -3.10
N GLY A 76 -1.38 2.33 -1.88
CA GLY A 76 -2.11 1.16 -1.41
C GLY A 76 -3.61 1.43 -1.26
N GLU A 77 -4.01 2.61 -0.83
CA GLU A 77 -5.42 3.03 -0.79
C GLU A 77 -6.04 3.05 -2.19
N LYS A 78 -5.33 3.61 -3.18
CA LYS A 78 -5.77 3.62 -4.59
C LYS A 78 -5.91 2.21 -5.16
N ALA A 79 -4.96 1.32 -4.86
CA ALA A 79 -5.00 -0.07 -5.27
C ALA A 79 -6.23 -0.78 -4.67
N LEU A 80 -6.48 -0.60 -3.37
CA LEU A 80 -7.64 -1.14 -2.67
C LEU A 80 -8.96 -0.66 -3.29
N MET A 81 -9.08 0.62 -3.63
CA MET A 81 -10.27 1.18 -4.29
C MET A 81 -10.54 0.57 -5.67
N ASN A 82 -9.54 -0.07 -6.28
CA ASN A 82 -9.64 -0.78 -7.55
C ASN A 82 -9.75 -2.31 -7.39
N GLY A 83 -9.91 -2.80 -6.17
CA GLY A 83 -10.02 -4.23 -5.90
C GLY A 83 -8.70 -4.99 -5.87
N VAL A 84 -7.58 -4.29 -5.84
CA VAL A 84 -6.25 -4.88 -5.68
C VAL A 84 -5.99 -5.14 -4.20
N VAL A 85 -5.52 -6.33 -3.88
CA VAL A 85 -5.29 -6.74 -2.49
C VAL A 85 -3.96 -6.18 -1.98
N ASN A 86 -3.98 -5.57 -0.80
CA ASN A 86 -2.76 -5.06 -0.17
C ASN A 86 -2.02 -6.13 0.61
N PHE A 87 -0.70 -6.13 0.44
CA PHE A 87 0.25 -6.84 1.28
C PHE A 87 1.34 -5.88 1.72
N SER A 88 1.34 -5.47 2.96
CA SER A 88 2.22 -4.39 3.43
C SER A 88 2.71 -4.61 4.84
N VAL A 89 3.81 -3.96 5.16
CA VAL A 89 4.24 -3.72 6.54
C VAL A 89 3.15 -2.90 7.25
N LEU A 90 2.92 -3.16 8.54
CA LEU A 90 2.01 -2.36 9.36
C LEU A 90 2.64 -1.01 9.71
N ASP A 91 2.58 -0.11 8.73
CA ASP A 91 3.03 1.27 8.85
C ASP A 91 2.16 2.16 7.96
N GLY A 92 2.20 3.48 8.18
CA GLY A 92 1.35 4.43 7.48
C GLY A 92 -0.14 4.06 7.56
N TRP A 93 -0.85 4.18 6.45
CA TRP A 93 -2.30 3.91 6.40
C TRP A 93 -2.67 2.46 6.72
N TRP A 94 -1.78 1.49 6.38
CA TRP A 94 -2.09 0.07 6.59
C TRP A 94 -2.07 -0.33 8.06
N LEU A 95 -1.35 0.42 8.92
CA LEU A 95 -1.42 0.25 10.36
C LEU A 95 -2.84 0.47 10.91
N GLU A 96 -3.57 1.42 10.33
CA GLU A 96 -4.95 1.74 10.70
C GLU A 96 -5.97 0.91 9.90
N GLY A 97 -5.68 0.66 8.63
CA GLY A 97 -6.58 0.05 7.66
C GLY A 97 -6.62 -1.46 7.66
N TYR A 98 -5.58 -2.14 8.13
CA TYR A 98 -5.51 -3.59 8.08
C TYR A 98 -6.68 -4.25 8.83
N ARG A 99 -7.29 -5.22 8.15
CA ARG A 99 -8.28 -6.12 8.74
C ARG A 99 -7.96 -7.55 8.31
N GLU A 100 -8.08 -8.49 9.23
CA GLU A 100 -7.88 -9.91 8.95
C GLU A 100 -8.83 -10.37 7.82
N GLY A 101 -8.29 -11.11 6.87
CA GLY A 101 -9.04 -11.55 5.68
C GLY A 101 -9.34 -10.48 4.63
N ALA A 102 -8.83 -9.25 4.78
CA ALA A 102 -8.97 -8.16 3.81
C ALA A 102 -7.65 -7.83 3.10
N GLY A 103 -6.62 -8.62 3.30
CA GLY A 103 -5.28 -8.47 2.78
C GLY A 103 -4.27 -9.07 3.74
N TRP A 104 -3.00 -8.83 3.51
CA TRP A 104 -1.91 -9.36 4.34
C TRP A 104 -1.05 -8.25 4.94
N ALA A 105 -0.51 -8.54 6.11
CA ALA A 105 0.37 -7.63 6.81
C ALA A 105 1.55 -8.36 7.44
N LEU A 106 2.69 -7.70 7.49
CA LEU A 106 3.77 -8.09 8.38
C LEU A 106 3.41 -7.62 9.78
N THR A 107 2.93 -8.54 10.61
CA THR A 107 2.37 -8.22 11.92
C THR A 107 3.43 -8.06 13.02
N GLU A 108 4.68 -8.43 12.76
CA GLU A 108 5.77 -8.23 13.71
C GLU A 108 5.97 -6.73 13.96
N LYS A 109 5.80 -6.33 15.21
CA LYS A 109 5.87 -4.92 15.63
C LYS A 109 7.24 -4.53 16.18
N ARG A 110 8.14 -5.51 16.36
CA ARG A 110 9.47 -5.22 16.86
C ARG A 110 10.30 -4.50 15.83
N THR A 111 11.03 -3.52 16.26
CA THR A 111 12.08 -2.88 15.47
C THR A 111 13.42 -3.26 16.07
N TYR A 112 14.39 -3.49 15.22
CA TYR A 112 15.75 -3.86 15.61
C TYR A 112 16.69 -2.71 15.32
N GLN A 113 17.72 -2.55 16.14
CA GLN A 113 18.73 -1.49 15.91
C GLN A 113 19.58 -1.77 14.66
N ASN A 114 19.71 -3.05 14.28
CA ASN A 114 20.42 -3.46 13.08
C ASN A 114 19.44 -3.60 11.92
N GLN A 115 19.53 -2.71 10.94
CA GLN A 115 18.64 -2.68 9.77
C GLN A 115 18.80 -3.95 8.90
N ASP A 116 20.03 -4.45 8.70
CA ASP A 116 20.23 -5.67 7.90
C ASP A 116 19.54 -6.88 8.53
N HIS A 117 19.55 -6.97 9.86
CA HIS A 117 18.84 -8.03 10.58
C HIS A 117 17.31 -7.88 10.45
N GLN A 118 16.81 -6.65 10.55
CA GLN A 118 15.39 -6.36 10.33
C GLN A 118 14.97 -6.76 8.90
N ASP A 119 15.74 -6.38 7.90
CA ASP A 119 15.45 -6.67 6.50
C ASP A 119 15.44 -8.17 6.21
N GLN A 120 16.35 -8.94 6.83
CA GLN A 120 16.36 -10.41 6.71
C GLN A 120 15.09 -11.05 7.31
N LEU A 121 14.68 -10.61 8.49
CA LEU A 121 13.47 -11.11 9.15
C LEU A 121 12.20 -10.74 8.38
N ASP A 122 12.11 -9.50 7.93
CA ASP A 122 10.98 -9.03 7.13
C ASP A 122 10.92 -9.78 5.79
N ALA A 123 12.06 -10.02 5.13
CA ALA A 123 12.12 -10.82 3.91
C ALA A 123 11.68 -12.27 4.14
N ALA A 124 12.15 -12.92 5.20
CA ALA A 124 11.74 -14.27 5.55
C ALA A 124 10.22 -14.36 5.82
N THR A 125 9.67 -13.37 6.51
CA THR A 125 8.22 -13.25 6.78
C THR A 125 7.43 -13.05 5.48
N ILE A 126 7.91 -12.16 4.58
CA ILE A 126 7.30 -11.95 3.26
C ILE A 126 7.26 -13.25 2.46
N TYR A 127 8.35 -13.97 2.38
CA TYR A 127 8.40 -15.25 1.66
C TYR A 127 7.48 -16.28 2.29
N SER A 128 7.47 -16.39 3.61
CA SER A 128 6.58 -17.32 4.32
C SER A 128 5.10 -17.05 4.03
N ILE A 129 4.67 -15.79 4.09
CA ILE A 129 3.29 -15.40 3.79
C ILE A 129 2.97 -15.65 2.31
N LEU A 130 3.88 -15.30 1.40
CA LEU A 130 3.69 -15.55 -0.03
C LEU A 130 3.51 -17.04 -0.33
N GLU A 131 4.39 -17.88 0.19
CA GLU A 131 4.45 -19.31 -0.13
C GLU A 131 3.34 -20.11 0.57
N ASN A 132 3.02 -19.78 1.81
CA ASN A 132 2.11 -20.59 2.63
C ASN A 132 0.66 -20.09 2.63
N GLU A 133 0.42 -18.81 2.30
CA GLU A 133 -0.92 -18.22 2.37
C GLU A 133 -1.37 -17.67 1.01
N ILE A 134 -0.63 -16.74 0.44
CA ILE A 134 -1.06 -15.99 -0.74
C ILE A 134 -1.11 -16.86 -2.00
N LEU A 135 -0.02 -17.54 -2.33
CA LEU A 135 0.05 -18.35 -3.54
C LEU A 135 -0.93 -19.53 -3.52
N PRO A 136 -1.04 -20.32 -2.43
CA PRO A 136 -2.04 -21.38 -2.37
C PRO A 136 -3.47 -20.86 -2.55
N LEU A 137 -3.80 -19.73 -1.88
CA LEU A 137 -5.13 -19.14 -1.99
C LEU A 137 -5.40 -18.61 -3.40
N TYR A 138 -4.45 -17.90 -4.01
CA TYR A 138 -4.59 -17.32 -5.34
C TYR A 138 -4.79 -18.38 -6.41
N TYR A 139 -4.06 -19.51 -6.35
CA TYR A 139 -4.12 -20.58 -7.33
C TYR A 139 -5.17 -21.65 -7.04
N ALA A 140 -5.90 -21.59 -5.93
CA ALA A 140 -6.99 -22.52 -5.61
C ALA A 140 -8.21 -22.29 -6.54
N ARG A 141 -8.07 -22.65 -7.81
CA ARG A 141 -9.10 -22.43 -8.83
C ARG A 141 -10.24 -23.45 -8.71
N ASN A 142 -11.46 -22.92 -8.65
CA ASN A 142 -12.67 -23.75 -8.73
C ASN A 142 -12.97 -24.17 -10.19
N ARG A 143 -14.07 -24.91 -10.40
CA ARG A 143 -14.49 -25.35 -11.74
C ARG A 143 -14.78 -24.21 -12.72
N LYS A 144 -15.02 -22.98 -12.22
CA LYS A 144 -15.25 -21.77 -13.03
C LYS A 144 -13.96 -21.00 -13.32
N GLY A 145 -12.80 -21.49 -12.86
CA GLY A 145 -11.50 -20.92 -13.17
C GLY A 145 -11.03 -19.77 -12.28
N TYR A 146 -11.72 -19.49 -11.16
CA TYR A 146 -11.32 -18.46 -10.21
C TYR A 146 -11.19 -19.00 -8.77
N SER A 147 -10.42 -18.32 -7.95
CA SER A 147 -10.29 -18.63 -6.51
C SER A 147 -11.41 -17.94 -5.72
N GLU A 148 -12.25 -18.72 -5.07
CA GLU A 148 -13.30 -18.18 -4.19
C GLU A 148 -12.73 -17.46 -2.98
N GLY A 149 -11.65 -18.00 -2.42
CA GLY A 149 -10.95 -17.37 -1.30
C GLY A 149 -10.34 -16.01 -1.69
N TRP A 150 -9.72 -15.93 -2.87
CA TRP A 150 -9.20 -14.67 -3.38
C TRP A 150 -10.29 -13.62 -3.60
N VAL A 151 -11.39 -14.00 -4.22
CA VAL A 151 -12.55 -13.13 -4.42
C VAL A 151 -13.15 -12.68 -3.07
N LYS A 152 -13.18 -13.58 -2.07
CA LYS A 152 -13.61 -13.22 -0.71
C LYS A 152 -12.69 -12.16 -0.09
N THR A 153 -11.38 -12.30 -0.24
CA THR A 153 -10.41 -11.31 0.26
C THR A 153 -10.62 -9.94 -0.41
N ILE A 154 -10.80 -9.90 -1.73
CA ILE A 154 -11.13 -8.66 -2.45
C ILE A 154 -12.41 -8.02 -1.90
N LYS A 155 -13.47 -8.80 -1.75
CA LYS A 155 -14.75 -8.30 -1.22
C LYS A 155 -14.62 -7.78 0.20
N ASN A 156 -13.88 -8.48 1.06
CA ASN A 156 -13.61 -8.02 2.42
C ASN A 156 -12.82 -6.71 2.42
N SER A 157 -11.79 -6.61 1.58
CA SER A 157 -10.98 -5.41 1.43
C SER A 157 -11.84 -4.20 1.06
N ILE A 158 -12.68 -4.35 0.05
CA ILE A 158 -13.60 -3.28 -0.39
C ILE A 158 -14.63 -2.96 0.70
N ALA A 159 -15.27 -3.96 1.30
CA ALA A 159 -16.37 -3.75 2.23
C ALA A 159 -15.93 -3.20 3.59
N GLN A 160 -14.79 -3.70 4.11
CA GLN A 160 -14.37 -3.40 5.48
C GLN A 160 -13.36 -2.24 5.56
N VAL A 161 -12.60 -1.98 4.50
CA VAL A 161 -11.51 -1.01 4.53
C VAL A 161 -11.82 0.22 3.69
N ALA A 162 -12.23 0.04 2.43
CA ALA A 162 -12.40 1.17 1.50
C ALA A 162 -13.30 2.31 2.03
N PRO A 163 -14.43 2.07 2.72
CA PRO A 163 -15.28 3.16 3.21
C PRO A 163 -14.60 4.13 4.18
N HIS A 164 -13.59 3.64 4.91
CA HIS A 164 -12.84 4.45 5.88
C HIS A 164 -11.82 5.40 5.24
N TYR A 165 -11.45 5.16 3.97
CA TYR A 165 -10.42 5.89 3.23
C TYR A 165 -10.99 6.70 2.05
N THR A 166 -12.28 7.00 2.07
CA THR A 166 -12.91 7.83 1.04
C THR A 166 -12.75 9.32 1.36
N MET A 167 -12.63 10.15 0.32
CA MET A 167 -12.64 11.61 0.46
C MET A 167 -13.92 12.11 1.13
N LYS A 168 -15.05 11.45 0.86
CA LYS A 168 -16.32 11.80 1.52
C LYS A 168 -16.19 11.70 3.05
N ARG A 169 -15.72 10.56 3.56
CA ARG A 169 -15.53 10.37 5.01
C ARG A 169 -14.59 11.42 5.58
N GLN A 170 -13.47 11.70 4.91
CA GLN A 170 -12.50 12.71 5.33
C GLN A 170 -13.13 14.10 5.41
N LEU A 171 -13.90 14.49 4.40
CA LEU A 171 -14.62 15.79 4.39
C LEU A 171 -15.68 15.87 5.49
N ASP A 172 -16.44 14.79 5.70
CA ASP A 172 -17.44 14.73 6.78
C ASP A 172 -16.75 14.92 8.16
N ASP A 173 -15.61 14.26 8.38
CA ASP A 173 -14.82 14.44 9.59
C ASP A 173 -14.28 15.86 9.75
N TYR A 174 -13.74 16.44 8.70
CA TYR A 174 -13.22 17.81 8.75
C TYR A 174 -14.32 18.83 9.00
N TYR A 175 -15.47 18.65 8.33
CA TYR A 175 -16.62 19.49 8.54
C TYR A 175 -17.11 19.44 10.00
N ALA A 176 -17.31 18.23 10.53
CA ALA A 176 -17.81 18.05 11.90
C ALA A 176 -16.80 18.46 12.98
N LYS A 177 -15.53 18.11 12.80
CA LYS A 177 -14.50 18.28 13.83
C LYS A 177 -13.89 19.70 13.85
N PHE A 178 -13.81 20.36 12.70
CA PHE A 178 -13.09 21.63 12.55
C PHE A 178 -13.95 22.75 11.98
N TYR A 179 -14.43 22.62 10.75
CA TYR A 179 -15.03 23.75 10.03
C TYR A 179 -16.27 24.32 10.71
N THR A 180 -17.16 23.48 11.22
CA THR A 180 -18.37 23.96 11.94
C THR A 180 -18.01 24.70 13.23
N LYS A 181 -16.99 24.23 13.94
CA LYS A 181 -16.52 24.84 15.18
C LYS A 181 -15.87 26.20 14.92
N GLU A 182 -14.99 26.27 13.91
CA GLU A 182 -14.32 27.52 13.57
C GLU A 182 -15.30 28.54 12.97
N ALA A 183 -16.25 28.11 12.18
CA ALA A 183 -17.31 28.99 11.67
C ALA A 183 -18.17 29.57 12.81
N LYS A 184 -18.49 28.78 13.84
CA LYS A 184 -19.20 29.25 15.03
C LYS A 184 -18.34 30.25 15.81
N ARG A 185 -17.10 29.92 16.07
CA ARG A 185 -16.14 30.78 16.76
C ARG A 185 -15.97 32.13 16.03
N PHE A 186 -15.82 32.08 14.71
CA PHE A 186 -15.71 33.28 13.90
C PHE A 186 -16.93 34.18 14.04
N LYS A 187 -18.15 33.61 13.98
CA LYS A 187 -19.39 34.37 14.19
C LYS A 187 -19.46 35.02 15.56
N GLU A 188 -19.03 34.32 16.61
CA GLU A 188 -18.97 34.84 17.97
C GLU A 188 -17.96 36.00 18.12
N LEU A 189 -16.82 35.91 17.45
CA LEU A 189 -15.82 36.97 17.45
C LEU A 189 -16.31 38.22 16.73
N VAL A 190 -16.94 38.06 15.57
CA VAL A 190 -17.42 39.18 14.74
C VAL A 190 -18.62 39.87 15.36
N ALA A 191 -19.52 39.12 16.02
CA ALA A 191 -20.81 39.64 16.55
C ALA A 191 -20.66 40.84 17.51
N ASN A 192 -19.52 40.96 18.21
CA ASN A 192 -19.24 42.04 19.15
C ASN A 192 -18.07 42.93 18.69
N ASN A 193 -17.93 43.10 17.38
CA ASN A 193 -16.85 43.92 16.80
C ASN A 193 -15.46 43.52 17.34
N TYR A 194 -15.22 42.23 17.46
CA TYR A 194 -14.01 41.61 17.98
C TYR A 194 -13.70 41.89 19.45
N ALA A 195 -14.68 42.32 20.22
CA ALA A 195 -14.48 42.61 21.64
C ALA A 195 -14.04 41.42 22.51
N LYS A 196 -14.07 40.19 21.96
CA LYS A 196 -13.59 38.95 22.61
C LYS A 196 -12.31 38.40 22.01
N ALA A 197 -11.62 39.14 21.15
CA ALA A 197 -10.37 38.70 20.54
C ALA A 197 -9.17 38.99 21.44
#